data_eb15bc3f11fa9d5e5709dbc75e65aa4c
#
_entry.id   eb15bc3f11fa9d5e5709dbc75e65aa4c
#
_cell.length_a   1.000
_cell.length_b   1.000
_cell.length_c   1.000
_cell.angle_alpha   90.00
_cell.angle_beta   90.00
_cell.angle_gamma   90.00
#
_symmetry.space_group_name_H-M   'P 1'
#
loop_
_entity.id
_entity.type
_entity.pdbx_description
1 polymer ?
#
loop_
_entity_poly.entity_id
_entity_poly.type
_entity_poly.pdbx_seq_one_letter_code
_entity_poly.pdbx_strand_id
1 'polypeptide(L)'
;MTAATQVLPVCGPRIEFEAVNLELGRTRILEQVSFSVAAGSVHAIVGPNGGGKSSLIKTLLGQMPHQGRLAMHWPSEREVIGYVPQALEFDRGLPMTVDDFMAAMCQRQPAFLGLSKRVQPAIAAALTHVGMLDKRKRRMGALSGGERQRVLLAQGLIPEPQLLVLDEPMSALDEAGIRVFEHLLASWRRSGTTVLWIEHDLEAVLRLADRVTGLSRRVLFDAPPAQALTPERLLGLFSVHPRSESLA
;
A
#
# COMPACT_ATOMS: atom_id res chain seq x y z
N MET A 1 -37.14 -9.81 -12.62
CA MET A 1 -35.85 -10.35 -13.04
C MET A 1 -34.81 -9.89 -12.02
N THR A 2 -34.47 -10.77 -11.08
CA THR A 2 -33.53 -10.50 -9.99
C THR A 2 -32.12 -10.56 -10.59
N ALA A 3 -31.43 -9.43 -10.59
CA ALA A 3 -30.02 -9.41 -11.00
C ALA A 3 -29.24 -10.31 -10.01
N ALA A 4 -28.72 -11.41 -10.50
CA ALA A 4 -27.82 -12.25 -9.73
C ALA A 4 -26.58 -11.39 -9.40
N THR A 5 -26.40 -11.11 -8.11
CA THR A 5 -25.18 -10.48 -7.60
C THR A 5 -24.04 -11.44 -7.93
N GLN A 6 -23.31 -11.14 -8.97
CA GLN A 6 -22.09 -11.89 -9.33
C GLN A 6 -21.12 -11.72 -8.16
N VAL A 7 -20.99 -12.77 -7.35
CA VAL A 7 -19.96 -12.83 -6.29
C VAL A 7 -18.62 -12.80 -7.00
N LEU A 8 -17.90 -11.70 -6.88
CA LEU A 8 -16.56 -11.57 -7.43
C LEU A 8 -15.64 -12.60 -6.77
N PRO A 9 -14.76 -13.25 -7.52
CA PRO A 9 -13.83 -14.22 -6.93
C PRO A 9 -12.92 -13.49 -5.93
N VAL A 10 -12.90 -13.95 -4.69
CA VAL A 10 -11.98 -13.44 -3.67
C VAL A 10 -10.68 -14.20 -3.80
N CYS A 11 -9.58 -13.51 -4.13
CA CYS A 11 -8.26 -14.11 -4.22
C CYS A 11 -7.30 -13.63 -3.13
N GLY A 12 -7.58 -12.48 -2.51
CA GLY A 12 -6.77 -11.90 -1.44
C GLY A 12 -7.10 -12.44 -0.05
N PRO A 13 -6.16 -12.36 0.91
CA PRO A 13 -6.36 -12.84 2.26
C PRO A 13 -7.26 -11.92 3.08
N ARG A 14 -7.89 -12.49 4.12
CA ARG A 14 -8.35 -11.74 5.28
C ARG A 14 -7.17 -11.52 6.22
N ILE A 15 -7.05 -10.32 6.80
CA ILE A 15 -5.97 -9.98 7.73
C ILE A 15 -6.58 -9.65 9.09
N GLU A 16 -5.98 -10.17 10.15
CA GLU A 16 -6.40 -9.91 11.53
C GLU A 16 -5.23 -9.38 12.35
N PHE A 17 -5.46 -8.27 13.01
CA PHE A 17 -4.58 -7.69 14.02
C PHE A 17 -5.25 -7.83 15.37
N GLU A 18 -4.62 -8.51 16.33
CA GLU A 18 -5.13 -8.74 17.68
C GLU A 18 -4.11 -8.26 18.71
N ALA A 19 -4.45 -7.17 19.40
CA ALA A 19 -3.63 -6.57 20.46
C ALA A 19 -2.17 -6.36 20.04
N VAL A 20 -1.93 -5.91 18.79
CA VAL A 20 -0.58 -5.71 18.27
C VAL A 20 0.07 -4.52 18.97
N ASN A 21 1.25 -4.77 19.55
CA ASN A 21 2.09 -3.78 20.21
C ASN A 21 3.46 -3.75 19.53
N LEU A 22 3.99 -2.55 19.33
CA LEU A 22 5.33 -2.33 18.78
C LEU A 22 6.06 -1.27 19.60
N GLU A 23 7.23 -1.60 20.10
CA GLU A 23 8.14 -0.69 20.78
C GLU A 23 9.46 -0.61 20.03
N LEU A 24 9.98 0.60 19.84
CA LEU A 24 11.30 0.84 19.28
C LEU A 24 12.15 1.58 20.34
N GLY A 25 13.10 0.87 20.93
CA GLY A 25 13.82 1.34 22.10
C GLY A 25 12.86 1.56 23.28
N ARG A 26 12.69 2.83 23.72
CA ARG A 26 11.75 3.20 24.78
C ARG A 26 10.45 3.81 24.28
N THR A 27 10.28 3.90 22.97
CA THR A 27 9.13 4.57 22.38
C THR A 27 8.09 3.54 21.93
N ARG A 28 6.87 3.67 22.45
CA ARG A 28 5.72 2.88 21.99
C ARG A 28 5.21 3.46 20.68
N ILE A 29 5.25 2.65 19.64
CA ILE A 29 4.81 3.02 18.28
C ILE A 29 3.38 2.55 18.04
N LEU A 30 3.06 1.31 18.47
CA LEU A 30 1.72 0.73 18.40
C LEU A 30 1.32 0.21 19.77
N GLU A 31 0.07 0.44 20.16
CA GLU A 31 -0.48 0.06 21.45
C GLU A 31 -1.82 -0.62 21.27
N GLN A 32 -1.91 -1.91 21.57
CA GLN A 32 -3.15 -2.72 21.57
C GLN A 32 -3.95 -2.57 20.26
N VAL A 33 -3.27 -2.53 19.10
CA VAL A 33 -3.91 -2.35 17.80
C VAL A 33 -4.68 -3.62 17.44
N SER A 34 -6.01 -3.49 17.31
CA SER A 34 -6.90 -4.58 16.96
C SER A 34 -7.91 -4.12 15.92
N PHE A 35 -7.92 -4.74 14.75
CA PHE A 35 -8.91 -4.60 13.68
C PHE A 35 -8.75 -5.71 12.66
N SER A 36 -9.65 -5.79 11.68
CA SER A 36 -9.55 -6.77 10.61
C SER A 36 -9.78 -6.17 9.23
N VAL A 37 -9.05 -6.70 8.25
CA VAL A 37 -9.20 -6.37 6.82
C VAL A 37 -9.95 -7.51 6.16
N ALA A 38 -11.09 -7.22 5.53
CA ALA A 38 -11.86 -8.23 4.84
C ALA A 38 -11.15 -8.69 3.55
N ALA A 39 -11.26 -9.97 3.24
CA ALA A 39 -10.72 -10.53 2.01
C ALA A 39 -11.34 -9.86 0.76
N GLY A 40 -10.52 -9.51 -0.23
CA GLY A 40 -10.96 -8.87 -1.47
C GLY A 40 -11.46 -7.43 -1.33
N SER A 41 -11.24 -6.78 -0.17
CA SER A 41 -11.65 -5.40 0.08
C SER A 41 -10.51 -4.40 -0.07
N VAL A 42 -10.87 -3.13 -0.27
CA VAL A 42 -9.99 -1.96 -0.19
C VAL A 42 -10.14 -1.36 1.20
N HIS A 43 -9.14 -1.54 2.05
CA HIS A 43 -9.12 -1.06 3.43
C HIS A 43 -8.11 0.09 3.57
N ALA A 44 -8.59 1.27 3.92
CA ALA A 44 -7.73 2.43 4.14
C ALA A 44 -7.31 2.58 5.60
N ILE A 45 -6.08 3.02 5.83
CA ILE A 45 -5.57 3.44 7.14
C ILE A 45 -5.28 4.94 7.07
N VAL A 46 -5.92 5.71 7.93
CA VAL A 46 -5.74 7.16 8.03
C VAL A 46 -5.23 7.55 9.41
N GLY A 47 -4.58 8.70 9.52
CA GLY A 47 -4.10 9.21 10.82
C GLY A 47 -2.91 10.16 10.69
N PRO A 48 -2.50 10.79 11.80
CA PRO A 48 -1.42 11.77 11.80
C PRO A 48 -0.06 11.16 11.43
N ASN A 49 0.87 12.04 11.02
CA ASN A 49 2.26 11.64 10.86
C ASN A 49 2.82 11.20 12.21
N GLY A 50 3.61 10.12 12.21
CA GLY A 50 4.07 9.52 13.46
C GLY A 50 3.01 8.68 14.21
N GLY A 51 1.79 8.53 13.69
CA GLY A 51 0.71 7.71 14.27
C GLY A 51 0.92 6.19 14.19
N GLY A 52 2.04 5.73 13.60
CA GLY A 52 2.38 4.30 13.53
C GLY A 52 1.94 3.58 12.24
N LYS A 53 1.34 4.28 11.26
CA LYS A 53 0.79 3.68 10.04
C LYS A 53 1.79 2.85 9.23
N SER A 54 2.92 3.46 8.83
CA SER A 54 3.98 2.75 8.07
C SER A 54 4.67 1.68 8.92
N SER A 55 4.75 1.87 10.25
CA SER A 55 5.25 0.84 11.17
C SER A 55 4.31 -0.37 11.25
N LEU A 56 3.00 -0.15 11.22
CA LEU A 56 2.01 -1.23 11.15
C LEU A 56 2.15 -2.04 9.85
N ILE A 57 2.33 -1.37 8.70
CA ILE A 57 2.62 -2.04 7.43
C ILE A 57 3.92 -2.86 7.51
N LYS A 58 5.00 -2.27 8.04
CA LYS A 58 6.27 -2.99 8.20
C LYS A 58 6.15 -4.18 9.14
N THR A 59 5.30 -4.09 10.17
CA THR A 59 4.97 -5.21 11.06
C THR A 59 4.23 -6.31 10.29
N LEU A 60 3.23 -5.95 9.48
CA LEU A 60 2.50 -6.90 8.62
C LEU A 60 3.43 -7.62 7.65
N LEU A 61 4.42 -6.91 7.09
CA LEU A 61 5.41 -7.46 6.17
C LEU A 61 6.54 -8.25 6.87
N GLY A 62 6.45 -8.46 8.20
CA GLY A 62 7.46 -9.19 8.97
C GLY A 62 8.79 -8.46 9.14
N GLN A 63 8.84 -7.15 8.87
CA GLN A 63 10.05 -6.34 8.94
C GLN A 63 10.30 -5.74 10.33
N MET A 64 9.31 -5.83 11.25
CA MET A 64 9.42 -5.32 12.61
C MET A 64 8.94 -6.36 13.62
N PRO A 65 9.66 -6.53 14.74
CA PRO A 65 9.21 -7.39 15.84
C PRO A 65 7.98 -6.75 16.49
N HIS A 66 7.05 -7.58 16.94
CA HIS A 66 5.83 -7.13 17.62
C HIS A 66 5.38 -8.13 18.68
N GLN A 67 4.53 -7.68 19.58
CA GLN A 67 3.75 -8.52 20.50
C GLN A 67 2.29 -8.53 20.03
N GLY A 68 1.51 -9.48 20.51
CA GLY A 68 0.15 -9.72 20.04
C GLY A 68 0.12 -10.70 18.86
N ARG A 69 -1.02 -10.79 18.20
CA ARG A 69 -1.21 -11.71 17.07
C ARG A 69 -1.51 -10.96 15.78
N LEU A 70 -0.83 -11.39 14.73
CA LEU A 70 -1.08 -10.96 13.36
C LEU A 70 -1.26 -12.21 12.51
N ALA A 71 -2.41 -12.33 11.84
CA ALA A 71 -2.72 -13.50 11.03
C ALA A 71 -3.23 -13.08 9.65
N MET A 72 -2.79 -13.79 8.61
CA MET A 72 -3.29 -13.68 7.25
C MET A 72 -3.93 -15.01 6.87
N HIS A 73 -5.21 -14.97 6.51
CA HIS A 73 -5.97 -16.14 6.10
C HIS A 73 -6.11 -16.14 4.58
N TRP A 74 -5.25 -16.89 3.93
CA TRP A 74 -5.20 -16.98 2.47
C TRP A 74 -6.27 -17.95 1.94
N PRO A 75 -7.00 -17.58 0.87
CA PRO A 75 -8.00 -18.47 0.27
C PRO A 75 -7.38 -19.57 -0.60
N SER A 76 -6.07 -19.48 -0.91
CA SER A 76 -5.33 -20.43 -1.74
C SER A 76 -3.90 -20.59 -1.26
N GLU A 77 -3.18 -21.59 -1.78
CA GLU A 77 -1.75 -21.81 -1.49
C GLU A 77 -0.82 -20.74 -2.06
N ARG A 78 -1.32 -19.90 -2.96
CA ARG A 78 -0.54 -18.80 -3.53
C ARG A 78 -0.61 -17.61 -2.57
N GLU A 79 0.54 -17.18 -2.06
CA GLU A 79 0.67 -16.11 -1.07
C GLU A 79 1.59 -14.99 -1.62
N VAL A 80 1.04 -14.18 -2.54
CA VAL A 80 1.82 -13.12 -3.18
C VAL A 80 1.41 -11.77 -2.61
N ILE A 81 2.37 -11.10 -1.96
CA ILE A 81 2.23 -9.75 -1.45
C ILE A 81 2.98 -8.78 -2.35
N GLY A 82 2.28 -7.79 -2.90
CA GLY A 82 2.86 -6.63 -3.54
C GLY A 82 2.98 -5.49 -2.52
N TYR A 83 4.13 -4.82 -2.49
CA TYR A 83 4.34 -3.66 -1.64
C TYR A 83 4.80 -2.46 -2.47
N VAL A 84 4.11 -1.34 -2.30
CA VAL A 84 4.45 -0.05 -2.91
C VAL A 84 4.76 0.93 -1.78
N PRO A 85 6.03 1.29 -1.58
CA PRO A 85 6.42 2.26 -0.56
C PRO A 85 6.04 3.68 -0.96
N GLN A 86 5.97 4.59 0.02
CA GLN A 86 5.65 6.01 -0.16
C GLN A 86 6.61 6.68 -1.16
N ALA A 87 7.89 6.45 -1.03
CA ALA A 87 8.92 6.95 -1.95
C ALA A 87 10.16 6.05 -1.89
N LEU A 88 10.88 6.01 -2.99
CA LEU A 88 12.27 5.57 -3.02
C LEU A 88 13.13 6.76 -3.46
N GLU A 89 14.12 7.09 -2.63
CA GLU A 89 15.12 8.06 -3.01
C GLU A 89 16.08 7.45 -4.01
N PHE A 90 16.19 8.08 -5.17
CA PHE A 90 17.15 7.70 -6.19
C PHE A 90 18.21 8.79 -6.29
N ASP A 91 19.46 8.41 -6.11
CA ASP A 91 20.57 9.29 -6.46
C ASP A 91 20.47 9.62 -7.95
N ARG A 92 20.41 10.92 -8.27
CA ARG A 92 20.34 11.42 -9.65
C ARG A 92 21.57 11.04 -10.49
N GLY A 93 22.69 10.79 -9.83
CA GLY A 93 23.93 10.33 -10.45
C GLY A 93 23.92 8.85 -10.81
N LEU A 94 23.03 8.05 -10.21
CA LEU A 94 22.96 6.62 -10.49
C LEU A 94 22.44 6.35 -11.91
N PRO A 95 23.22 5.67 -12.79
CA PRO A 95 22.83 5.43 -14.19
C PRO A 95 21.82 4.27 -14.33
N MET A 96 20.87 4.14 -13.40
CA MET A 96 19.84 3.11 -13.39
C MET A 96 18.66 3.55 -14.24
N THR A 97 18.32 2.81 -15.28
CA THR A 97 17.10 3.01 -16.07
C THR A 97 15.87 2.39 -15.39
N VAL A 98 14.66 2.70 -15.90
CA VAL A 98 13.43 2.02 -15.45
C VAL A 98 13.51 0.50 -15.67
N ASP A 99 14.05 0.06 -16.82
CA ASP A 99 14.26 -1.38 -17.07
C ASP A 99 15.24 -2.00 -16.07
N ASP A 100 16.32 -1.33 -15.71
CA ASP A 100 17.29 -1.83 -14.73
C ASP A 100 16.65 -1.94 -13.34
N PHE A 101 15.86 -0.94 -12.94
CA PHE A 101 15.11 -0.95 -11.70
C PHE A 101 14.10 -2.12 -11.67
N MET A 102 13.29 -2.26 -12.72
CA MET A 102 12.32 -3.37 -12.81
C MET A 102 13.01 -4.73 -12.84
N ALA A 103 14.16 -4.83 -13.49
CA ALA A 103 14.98 -6.06 -13.47
C ALA A 103 15.46 -6.38 -12.05
N ALA A 104 15.98 -5.38 -11.32
CA ALA A 104 16.47 -5.56 -9.95
C ALA A 104 15.35 -6.00 -8.99
N MET A 105 14.14 -5.49 -9.18
CA MET A 105 13.00 -5.73 -8.27
C MET A 105 12.18 -6.97 -8.64
N CYS A 106 12.07 -7.32 -9.93
CA CYS A 106 11.09 -8.30 -10.41
C CYS A 106 11.71 -9.61 -10.91
N GLN A 107 13.03 -9.76 -10.93
CA GLN A 107 13.70 -11.01 -11.35
C GLN A 107 14.75 -11.46 -10.33
N ARG A 108 15.04 -12.79 -10.37
CA ARG A 108 16.13 -13.36 -9.55
C ARG A 108 17.51 -13.24 -10.21
N GLN A 109 17.52 -13.06 -11.53
CA GLN A 109 18.74 -12.90 -12.31
C GLN A 109 19.33 -11.50 -12.05
N PRO A 110 20.67 -11.36 -11.93
CA PRO A 110 21.31 -10.07 -11.75
C PRO A 110 20.93 -9.05 -12.84
N ALA A 111 20.61 -7.80 -12.45
CA ALA A 111 20.10 -6.77 -13.36
C ALA A 111 21.11 -6.39 -14.46
N PHE A 112 22.42 -6.51 -14.21
CA PHE A 112 23.45 -6.21 -15.22
C PHE A 112 23.45 -7.17 -16.43
N LEU A 113 22.78 -8.31 -16.33
CA LEU A 113 22.52 -9.22 -17.46
C LEU A 113 21.28 -8.80 -18.29
N GLY A 114 20.67 -7.68 -17.94
CA GLY A 114 19.46 -7.17 -18.57
C GLY A 114 18.19 -7.89 -18.13
N LEU A 115 17.08 -7.55 -18.79
CA LEU A 115 15.78 -8.14 -18.53
C LEU A 115 15.71 -9.57 -19.08
N SER A 116 15.37 -10.52 -18.21
CA SER A 116 15.15 -11.90 -18.64
C SER A 116 13.89 -12.00 -19.52
N LYS A 117 13.96 -12.82 -20.58
CA LYS A 117 12.84 -13.06 -21.50
C LYS A 117 11.56 -13.53 -20.79
N ARG A 118 11.71 -14.17 -19.62
CA ARG A 118 10.60 -14.69 -18.81
C ARG A 118 9.78 -13.58 -18.15
N VAL A 119 10.41 -12.53 -17.62
CA VAL A 119 9.72 -11.45 -16.90
C VAL A 119 9.41 -10.24 -17.77
N GLN A 120 10.07 -10.12 -18.92
CA GLN A 120 9.90 -8.98 -19.83
C GLN A 120 8.45 -8.70 -20.23
N PRO A 121 7.60 -9.70 -20.57
CA PRO A 121 6.20 -9.44 -20.89
C PRO A 121 5.40 -8.86 -19.70
N ALA A 122 5.62 -9.39 -18.50
CA ALA A 122 4.96 -8.93 -17.29
C ALA A 122 5.37 -7.49 -16.96
N ILE A 123 6.67 -7.16 -17.08
CA ILE A 123 7.17 -5.79 -16.88
C ILE A 123 6.59 -4.84 -17.93
N ALA A 124 6.56 -5.23 -19.21
CA ALA A 124 5.98 -4.41 -20.27
C ALA A 124 4.49 -4.16 -20.01
N ALA A 125 3.73 -5.17 -19.62
CA ALA A 125 2.30 -5.03 -19.26
C ALA A 125 2.11 -4.10 -18.06
N ALA A 126 2.86 -4.29 -16.98
CA ALA A 126 2.78 -3.44 -15.79
C ALA A 126 3.12 -1.97 -16.11
N LEU A 127 4.19 -1.72 -16.86
CA LEU A 127 4.56 -0.38 -17.29
C LEU A 127 3.52 0.25 -18.23
N THR A 128 2.85 -0.56 -19.06
CA THR A 128 1.74 -0.11 -19.91
C THR A 128 0.56 0.35 -19.05
N HIS A 129 0.18 -0.43 -18.03
CA HIS A 129 -0.92 -0.10 -17.13
C HIS A 129 -0.73 1.23 -16.40
N VAL A 130 0.52 1.60 -16.11
CA VAL A 130 0.83 2.88 -15.45
C VAL A 130 1.27 3.99 -16.42
N GLY A 131 1.20 3.76 -17.75
CA GLY A 131 1.58 4.74 -18.77
C GLY A 131 3.07 5.09 -18.78
N MET A 132 3.95 4.11 -18.51
CA MET A 132 5.40 4.32 -18.41
C MET A 132 6.22 3.46 -19.39
N LEU A 133 5.57 2.72 -20.30
CA LEU A 133 6.27 1.82 -21.22
C LEU A 133 7.24 2.55 -22.16
N ASP A 134 6.87 3.72 -22.65
CA ASP A 134 7.69 4.57 -23.52
C ASP A 134 8.94 5.11 -22.81
N LYS A 135 8.93 5.16 -21.46
CA LYS A 135 10.00 5.69 -20.62
C LYS A 135 10.92 4.62 -20.02
N ARG A 136 10.73 3.36 -20.40
CA ARG A 136 11.48 2.21 -19.85
C ARG A 136 13.02 2.34 -19.95
N LYS A 137 13.52 3.10 -20.92
CA LYS A 137 14.96 3.38 -21.11
C LYS A 137 15.42 4.67 -20.44
N ARG A 138 14.53 5.46 -19.84
CA ARG A 138 14.91 6.65 -19.09
C ARG A 138 15.55 6.28 -17.76
N ARG A 139 16.47 7.13 -17.28
CA ARG A 139 17.06 6.98 -15.95
C ARG A 139 16.02 7.30 -14.88
N MET A 140 15.97 6.50 -13.80
CA MET A 140 15.08 6.74 -12.66
C MET A 140 15.26 8.13 -12.04
N GLY A 141 16.50 8.62 -11.95
CA GLY A 141 16.82 9.96 -11.44
C GLY A 141 16.34 11.11 -12.35
N ALA A 142 16.05 10.85 -13.63
CA ALA A 142 15.55 11.84 -14.59
C ALA A 142 14.02 11.88 -14.69
N LEU A 143 13.31 10.99 -13.98
CA LEU A 143 11.86 10.99 -13.91
C LEU A 143 11.35 12.05 -12.93
N SER A 144 10.15 12.58 -13.19
CA SER A 144 9.40 13.37 -12.18
C SER A 144 9.01 12.51 -10.99
N GLY A 145 8.60 13.14 -9.88
CA GLY A 145 8.07 12.42 -8.71
C GLY A 145 6.93 11.48 -9.06
N GLY A 146 5.92 11.98 -9.78
CA GLY A 146 4.77 11.19 -10.21
C GLY A 146 5.13 10.07 -11.21
N GLU A 147 6.10 10.29 -12.10
CA GLU A 147 6.60 9.24 -12.99
C GLU A 147 7.29 8.12 -12.20
N ARG A 148 8.12 8.48 -11.21
CA ARG A 148 8.74 7.50 -10.31
C ARG A 148 7.69 6.70 -9.54
N GLN A 149 6.69 7.39 -8.99
CA GLN A 149 5.61 6.74 -8.25
C GLN A 149 4.83 5.75 -9.12
N ARG A 150 4.57 6.09 -10.38
CA ARG A 150 3.96 5.15 -11.34
C ARG A 150 4.84 3.94 -11.63
N VAL A 151 6.16 4.09 -11.70
CA VAL A 151 7.07 2.93 -11.84
C VAL A 151 7.06 2.06 -10.57
N LEU A 152 6.99 2.66 -9.36
CA LEU A 152 6.85 1.91 -8.12
C LEU A 152 5.53 1.13 -8.06
N LEU A 153 4.43 1.72 -8.53
CA LEU A 153 3.16 1.02 -8.68
C LEU A 153 3.31 -0.19 -9.63
N ALA A 154 3.94 0.00 -10.80
CA ALA A 154 4.19 -1.10 -11.74
C ALA A 154 5.00 -2.25 -11.12
N GLN A 155 6.02 -1.93 -10.32
CA GLN A 155 6.83 -2.93 -9.61
C GLN A 155 5.98 -3.73 -8.62
N GLY A 156 5.11 -3.08 -7.85
CA GLY A 156 4.23 -3.75 -6.88
C GLY A 156 3.22 -4.72 -7.51
N LEU A 157 3.03 -4.67 -8.83
CA LEU A 157 2.16 -5.59 -9.58
C LEU A 157 2.85 -6.87 -10.05
N ILE A 158 4.15 -7.04 -9.78
CA ILE A 158 4.92 -8.18 -10.31
C ILE A 158 5.62 -8.93 -9.17
N PRO A 159 5.32 -10.22 -8.99
CA PRO A 159 4.26 -11.00 -9.65
C PRO A 159 2.87 -10.52 -9.23
N GLU A 160 1.85 -10.78 -10.03
CA GLU A 160 0.48 -10.34 -9.75
C GLU A 160 0.06 -10.67 -8.31
N PRO A 161 -0.19 -9.64 -7.44
CA PRO A 161 -0.39 -9.84 -6.02
C PRO A 161 -1.83 -10.22 -5.68
N GLN A 162 -1.99 -11.00 -4.60
CA GLN A 162 -3.29 -11.27 -3.98
C GLN A 162 -3.53 -10.34 -2.79
N LEU A 163 -2.45 -9.86 -2.17
CA LEU A 163 -2.47 -8.75 -1.20
C LEU A 163 -1.60 -7.63 -1.73
N LEU A 164 -2.16 -6.44 -1.84
CA LEU A 164 -1.43 -5.25 -2.21
C LEU A 164 -1.39 -4.28 -1.02
N VAL A 165 -0.19 -3.92 -0.61
CA VAL A 165 0.07 -2.98 0.49
C VAL A 165 0.63 -1.70 -0.11
N LEU A 166 -0.07 -0.58 0.11
CA LEU A 166 0.24 0.71 -0.47
C LEU A 166 0.51 1.74 0.64
N ASP A 167 1.68 2.35 0.64
CA ASP A 167 2.05 3.40 1.59
C ASP A 167 2.06 4.75 0.87
N GLU A 168 0.99 5.54 1.02
CA GLU A 168 0.77 6.86 0.44
C GLU A 168 1.03 6.94 -1.09
N PRO A 169 0.44 6.04 -1.88
CA PRO A 169 0.76 5.91 -3.31
C PRO A 169 0.39 7.13 -4.14
N MET A 170 -0.53 7.98 -3.65
CA MET A 170 -1.03 9.14 -4.39
C MET A 170 -0.25 10.42 -4.11
N SER A 171 0.60 10.47 -3.09
CA SER A 171 1.24 11.69 -2.58
C SER A 171 2.09 12.46 -3.62
N ALA A 172 2.63 11.77 -4.63
CA ALA A 172 3.46 12.37 -5.68
C ALA A 172 2.81 12.33 -7.07
N LEU A 173 1.57 11.80 -7.20
CA LEU A 173 0.91 11.67 -8.49
C LEU A 173 0.29 13.00 -8.96
N ASP A 174 0.41 13.26 -10.26
CA ASP A 174 -0.37 14.26 -10.95
C ASP A 174 -1.80 13.76 -11.23
N GLU A 175 -2.70 14.62 -11.71
CA GLU A 175 -4.09 14.22 -12.02
C GLU A 175 -4.16 13.00 -12.96
N ALA A 176 -3.26 12.89 -13.94
CA ALA A 176 -3.21 11.75 -14.85
C ALA A 176 -2.82 10.47 -14.09
N GLY A 177 -1.84 10.56 -13.19
CA GLY A 177 -1.42 9.47 -12.32
C GLY A 177 -2.51 9.04 -11.34
N ILE A 178 -3.26 9.98 -10.77
CA ILE A 178 -4.41 9.69 -9.89
C ILE A 178 -5.47 8.89 -10.66
N ARG A 179 -5.83 9.30 -11.88
CA ARG A 179 -6.78 8.55 -12.72
C ARG A 179 -6.29 7.13 -13.02
N VAL A 180 -5.02 6.97 -13.32
CA VAL A 180 -4.40 5.64 -13.53
C VAL A 180 -4.51 4.80 -12.25
N PHE A 181 -4.18 5.35 -11.09
CA PHE A 181 -4.29 4.67 -9.81
C PHE A 181 -5.73 4.22 -9.51
N GLU A 182 -6.72 5.09 -9.71
CA GLU A 182 -8.14 4.77 -9.50
C GLU A 182 -8.60 3.61 -10.41
N HIS A 183 -8.18 3.58 -11.67
CA HIS A 183 -8.47 2.48 -12.59
C HIS A 183 -7.82 1.16 -12.13
N LEU A 184 -6.59 1.22 -11.66
CA LEU A 184 -5.89 0.05 -11.11
C LEU A 184 -6.60 -0.47 -9.85
N LEU A 185 -6.97 0.42 -8.91
CA LEU A 185 -7.69 0.07 -7.70
C LEU A 185 -9.02 -0.62 -8.01
N ALA A 186 -9.78 -0.07 -8.97
CA ALA A 186 -11.02 -0.68 -9.44
C ALA A 186 -10.79 -2.06 -10.10
N SER A 187 -9.66 -2.25 -10.79
CA SER A 187 -9.27 -3.54 -11.37
C SER A 187 -8.96 -4.57 -10.28
N TRP A 188 -8.15 -4.21 -9.28
CA TRP A 188 -7.79 -5.09 -8.16
C TRP A 188 -9.02 -5.50 -7.34
N ARG A 189 -9.94 -4.55 -7.11
CA ARG A 189 -11.22 -4.86 -6.47
C ARG A 189 -12.02 -5.89 -7.27
N ARG A 190 -12.09 -5.76 -8.60
CA ARG A 190 -12.79 -6.73 -9.47
C ARG A 190 -12.10 -8.10 -9.50
N SER A 191 -10.78 -8.17 -9.38
CA SER A 191 -10.05 -9.43 -9.29
C SER A 191 -10.10 -10.08 -7.91
N GLY A 192 -10.70 -9.41 -6.91
CA GLY A 192 -10.78 -9.91 -5.54
C GLY A 192 -9.47 -9.81 -4.76
N THR A 193 -8.53 -8.97 -5.21
CA THR A 193 -7.29 -8.66 -4.49
C THR A 193 -7.62 -7.88 -3.22
N THR A 194 -7.03 -8.26 -2.09
CA THR A 194 -7.12 -7.45 -0.86
C THR A 194 -6.13 -6.30 -0.97
N VAL A 195 -6.60 -5.08 -0.71
CA VAL A 195 -5.76 -3.87 -0.73
C VAL A 195 -5.74 -3.23 0.65
N LEU A 196 -4.57 -3.09 1.24
CA LEU A 196 -4.33 -2.31 2.44
C LEU A 196 -3.61 -1.02 2.05
N TRP A 197 -4.23 0.12 2.32
CA TRP A 197 -3.86 1.39 1.74
C TRP A 197 -3.72 2.49 2.80
N ILE A 198 -2.51 3.03 2.99
CA ILE A 198 -2.31 4.24 3.79
C ILE A 198 -2.52 5.45 2.89
N GLU A 199 -3.34 6.41 3.33
CA GLU A 199 -3.59 7.62 2.58
C GLU A 199 -3.91 8.81 3.48
N HIS A 200 -3.63 10.02 2.98
CA HIS A 200 -3.93 11.29 3.63
C HIS A 200 -5.06 12.05 2.93
N ASP A 201 -5.32 11.77 1.65
CA ASP A 201 -6.44 12.33 0.92
C ASP A 201 -7.75 11.65 1.36
N LEU A 202 -8.45 12.30 2.29
CA LEU A 202 -9.69 11.78 2.85
C LEU A 202 -10.83 11.73 1.84
N GLU A 203 -10.82 12.59 0.80
CA GLU A 203 -11.81 12.57 -0.28
C GLU A 203 -11.63 11.33 -1.16
N ALA A 204 -10.38 11.01 -1.50
CA ALA A 204 -10.06 9.77 -2.20
C ALA A 204 -10.44 8.54 -1.37
N VAL A 205 -10.14 8.54 -0.08
CA VAL A 205 -10.51 7.45 0.84
C VAL A 205 -12.03 7.29 0.93
N LEU A 206 -12.78 8.39 1.05
CA LEU A 206 -14.25 8.36 1.11
C LEU A 206 -14.85 7.73 -0.15
N ARG A 207 -14.25 7.99 -1.30
CA ARG A 207 -14.73 7.54 -2.62
C ARG A 207 -14.33 6.11 -2.97
N LEU A 208 -13.14 5.68 -2.52
CA LEU A 208 -12.48 4.48 -3.06
C LEU A 208 -12.39 3.32 -2.07
N ALA A 209 -12.39 3.58 -0.76
CA ALA A 209 -12.27 2.54 0.25
C ALA A 209 -13.60 1.88 0.60
N ASP A 210 -13.55 0.60 0.99
CA ASP A 210 -14.68 -0.13 1.56
C ASP A 210 -14.77 0.05 3.08
N ARG A 211 -13.62 0.23 3.73
CA ARG A 211 -13.48 0.39 5.18
C ARG A 211 -12.30 1.29 5.52
N VAL A 212 -12.38 1.98 6.64
CA VAL A 212 -11.35 2.92 7.09
C VAL A 212 -11.04 2.70 8.56
N THR A 213 -9.76 2.51 8.86
CA THR A 213 -9.23 2.49 10.23
C THR A 213 -8.49 3.79 10.53
N GLY A 214 -8.92 4.50 11.56
CA GLY A 214 -8.21 5.67 12.12
C GLY A 214 -7.16 5.22 13.12
N LEU A 215 -5.89 5.46 12.82
CA LEU A 215 -4.74 5.02 13.63
C LEU A 215 -3.92 6.20 14.16
N SER A 216 -3.80 6.27 15.49
CA SER A 216 -2.86 7.14 16.20
C SER A 216 -2.28 6.36 17.38
N ARG A 217 -1.23 5.58 17.15
CA ARG A 217 -0.67 4.52 18.02
C ARG A 217 -1.69 3.44 18.39
N ARG A 218 -2.96 3.79 18.54
CA ARG A 218 -4.12 2.92 18.80
C ARG A 218 -5.14 3.08 17.70
N VAL A 219 -6.00 2.09 17.54
CA VAL A 219 -7.18 2.24 16.70
C VAL A 219 -8.19 3.13 17.42
N LEU A 220 -8.54 4.25 16.80
CA LEU A 220 -9.54 5.17 17.33
C LEU A 220 -10.93 4.89 16.76
N PHE A 221 -11.00 4.40 15.53
CA PHE A 221 -12.22 3.93 14.87
C PHE A 221 -11.88 2.94 13.76
N ASP A 222 -12.83 2.09 13.44
CA ASP A 222 -12.78 1.17 12.30
C ASP A 222 -14.21 1.01 11.77
N ALA A 223 -14.54 1.61 10.63
CA ALA A 223 -15.89 1.69 10.10
C ALA A 223 -15.91 1.90 8.56
N PRO A 224 -17.08 1.74 7.90
CA PRO A 224 -17.26 2.22 6.51
C PRO A 224 -16.93 3.70 6.36
N PRO A 225 -16.44 4.16 5.18
CA PRO A 225 -15.90 5.52 5.01
C PRO A 225 -16.84 6.64 5.48
N ALA A 226 -18.12 6.60 5.10
CA ALA A 226 -19.09 7.62 5.49
C ALA A 226 -19.32 7.72 7.00
N GLN A 227 -19.11 6.63 7.75
CA GLN A 227 -19.21 6.62 9.20
C GLN A 227 -17.88 6.93 9.88
N ALA A 228 -16.77 6.57 9.25
CA ALA A 228 -15.42 6.76 9.76
C ALA A 228 -14.97 8.22 9.69
N LEU A 229 -15.23 8.88 8.56
CA LEU A 229 -14.69 10.20 8.23
C LEU A 229 -15.65 11.34 8.63
N THR A 230 -16.24 11.27 9.82
CA THR A 230 -17.04 12.38 10.37
C THR A 230 -16.13 13.45 10.96
N PRO A 231 -16.56 14.74 10.97
CA PRO A 231 -15.77 15.83 11.55
C PRO A 231 -15.29 15.56 12.99
N GLU A 232 -16.14 14.97 13.82
CA GLU A 232 -15.83 14.67 15.23
C GLU A 232 -14.72 13.63 15.35
N ARG A 233 -14.78 12.55 14.55
CA ARG A 233 -13.76 11.50 14.54
C ARG A 233 -12.44 11.98 13.97
N LEU A 234 -12.49 12.80 12.93
CA LEU A 234 -11.29 13.42 12.35
C LEU A 234 -10.64 14.40 13.33
N LEU A 235 -11.42 15.23 14.01
CA LEU A 235 -10.90 16.07 15.09
C LEU A 235 -10.23 15.21 16.17
N GLY A 236 -10.88 14.15 16.64
CA GLY A 236 -10.28 13.22 17.61
C GLY A 236 -8.99 12.60 17.13
N LEU A 237 -8.92 12.20 15.86
CA LEU A 237 -7.76 11.55 15.27
C LEU A 237 -6.56 12.48 15.12
N PHE A 238 -6.77 13.74 14.69
CA PHE A 238 -5.70 14.70 14.41
C PHE A 238 -5.38 15.62 15.59
N SER A 239 -6.26 15.73 16.61
CA SER A 239 -6.02 16.54 17.81
C SER A 239 -5.20 15.83 18.89
N VAL A 240 -4.99 14.52 18.78
CA VAL A 240 -4.13 13.77 19.70
C VAL A 240 -2.67 14.11 19.37
N HIS A 241 -2.20 15.24 19.90
CA HIS A 241 -0.77 15.54 19.93
C HIS A 241 -0.08 14.44 20.76
N PRO A 242 1.00 13.85 20.28
CA PRO A 242 1.85 13.04 21.14
C PRO A 242 2.31 14.00 22.26
N ARG A 243 1.89 13.76 23.49
CA ARG A 243 2.51 14.40 24.64
C ARG A 243 3.99 14.12 24.53
N SER A 244 4.78 15.14 24.25
CA SER A 244 6.19 15.15 24.54
C SER A 244 6.31 14.85 26.04
N GLU A 245 6.67 13.60 26.38
CA GLU A 245 7.19 13.33 27.70
C GLU A 245 8.44 14.21 27.83
N SER A 246 8.27 15.32 28.54
CA SER A 246 9.35 16.18 29.00
C SER A 246 10.35 15.30 29.73
N LEU A 247 11.58 15.31 29.22
CA LEU A 247 12.77 14.84 29.89
C LEU A 247 12.82 15.43 31.32
N ALA A 248 12.72 14.57 32.29
CA ALA A 248 13.18 14.79 33.66
C ALA A 248 14.28 13.80 33.96
#